data_62662be72ded82160fa97a8296d08599
#
_entry.id   62662be72ded82160fa97a8296d08599
#
_cell.length_a   1.000
_cell.length_b   1.000
_cell.length_c   1.000
_cell.angle_alpha   90.00
_cell.angle_beta   90.00
_cell.angle_gamma   90.00
#
_symmetry.space_group_name_H-M   'P 1'
#
loop_
_entity.id
_entity.type
_entity.pdbx_description
1 polymer ?
#
loop_
_entity_poly.entity_id
_entity_poly.type
_entity_poly.pdbx_seq_one_letter_code
_entity_poly.pdbx_strand_id
1 'polypeptide(L)'
;GALTGKTGFTGNAGYCYVGALQWEGKTLIVSLLACGWPNNRGYKWEDTRKLMIYGLTNYEYRDVFEQKDLGRIAVLNGRQQGTTIDEVATTSLEYGSDVEQMHLSLLLRKDEQITVHYQLPPQLEAPVRKGQQIGVAQYFLGKELLQEYPIYAGEQVDVRDYYWCLEQIGAAYCA
;
A
#
# COMPACT_ATOMS: atom_id res chain seq x y z
N GLY A 1 28.59 -7.25 -3.05
CA GLY A 1 29.26 -8.14 -3.99
C GLY A 1 28.48 -9.40 -4.31
N ALA A 2 29.08 -10.33 -5.06
CA ALA A 2 28.47 -11.61 -5.36
C ALA A 2 28.25 -12.41 -4.05
N LEU A 3 27.06 -12.96 -3.88
CA LEU A 3 26.69 -13.76 -2.72
C LEU A 3 26.92 -15.25 -2.99
N THR A 4 26.37 -15.75 -4.08
CA THR A 4 26.46 -17.15 -4.45
C THR A 4 26.16 -17.33 -5.93
N GLY A 5 26.49 -18.48 -6.49
CA GLY A 5 26.09 -18.86 -7.85
C GLY A 5 26.37 -20.31 -8.14
N LYS A 6 25.62 -20.86 -9.10
CA LYS A 6 25.76 -22.22 -9.58
C LYS A 6 25.73 -22.24 -11.09
N THR A 7 26.68 -22.94 -11.70
CA THR A 7 26.73 -23.22 -13.14
C THR A 7 26.25 -24.63 -13.40
N GLY A 8 25.62 -24.83 -14.56
CA GLY A 8 25.31 -26.13 -15.12
C GLY A 8 25.63 -26.18 -16.62
N PHE A 9 25.86 -27.37 -17.15
CA PHE A 9 26.06 -27.61 -18.57
C PHE A 9 25.61 -28.99 -18.96
N THR A 10 24.86 -29.07 -20.03
CA THR A 10 24.71 -30.31 -20.81
C THR A 10 24.79 -29.99 -22.28
N GLY A 11 25.15 -30.97 -23.13
CA GLY A 11 25.26 -30.76 -24.57
C GLY A 11 24.00 -30.19 -25.22
N ASN A 12 22.82 -30.62 -24.72
CA ASN A 12 21.52 -30.20 -25.23
C ASN A 12 21.07 -28.85 -24.66
N ALA A 13 21.34 -28.59 -23.36
CA ALA A 13 20.86 -27.38 -22.68
C ALA A 13 21.83 -26.19 -22.78
N GLY A 14 23.05 -26.38 -23.20
CA GLY A 14 24.06 -25.35 -23.14
C GLY A 14 24.50 -24.98 -21.73
N TYR A 15 25.18 -23.86 -21.59
CA TYR A 15 25.51 -23.31 -20.25
C TYR A 15 24.32 -22.67 -19.61
N CYS A 16 24.10 -23.02 -18.35
CA CYS A 16 23.11 -22.39 -17.46
C CYS A 16 23.82 -21.81 -16.25
N TYR A 17 23.28 -20.73 -15.70
CA TYR A 17 23.81 -20.08 -14.52
C TYR A 17 22.69 -19.45 -13.70
N VAL A 18 22.75 -19.63 -12.40
CA VAL A 18 21.96 -18.87 -11.43
C VAL A 18 22.93 -18.19 -10.48
N GLY A 19 22.77 -16.91 -10.24
CA GLY A 19 23.63 -16.18 -9.34
C GLY A 19 22.91 -15.07 -8.61
N ALA A 20 23.37 -14.74 -7.41
CA ALA A 20 22.88 -13.66 -6.59
C ALA A 20 23.96 -12.64 -6.30
N LEU A 21 23.58 -11.38 -6.33
CA LEU A 21 24.40 -10.21 -6.02
C LEU A 21 23.70 -9.36 -4.99
N GLN A 22 24.44 -8.84 -4.01
CA GLN A 22 23.98 -7.78 -3.12
C GLN A 22 24.88 -6.55 -3.30
N TRP A 23 24.29 -5.41 -3.60
CA TRP A 23 24.99 -4.16 -3.80
C TRP A 23 24.10 -2.96 -3.47
N GLU A 24 24.61 -2.03 -2.69
CA GLU A 24 23.88 -0.81 -2.28
C GLU A 24 22.47 -1.10 -1.73
N GLY A 25 22.36 -2.10 -0.85
CA GLY A 25 21.08 -2.51 -0.25
C GLY A 25 20.16 -3.32 -1.16
N LYS A 26 20.49 -3.49 -2.44
CA LYS A 26 19.70 -4.26 -3.40
C LYS A 26 20.20 -5.68 -3.50
N THR A 27 19.29 -6.65 -3.50
CA THR A 27 19.58 -8.05 -3.79
C THR A 27 18.98 -8.41 -5.13
N LEU A 28 19.82 -8.80 -6.07
CA LEU A 28 19.42 -9.18 -7.41
C LEU A 28 19.78 -10.66 -7.66
N ILE A 29 18.87 -11.37 -8.30
CA ILE A 29 19.07 -12.75 -8.72
C ILE A 29 18.96 -12.80 -10.23
N VAL A 30 19.94 -13.45 -10.89
CA VAL A 30 19.91 -13.73 -12.31
C VAL A 30 19.77 -15.22 -12.55
N SER A 31 18.95 -15.60 -13.52
CA SER A 31 18.84 -16.96 -14.03
C SER A 31 19.02 -16.95 -15.54
N LEU A 32 20.04 -17.65 -16.01
CA LEU A 32 20.38 -17.78 -17.42
C LEU A 32 20.24 -19.23 -17.85
N LEU A 33 19.55 -19.46 -18.94
CA LEU A 33 19.36 -20.77 -19.56
C LEU A 33 19.92 -20.71 -20.99
N ALA A 34 20.52 -21.82 -21.45
CA ALA A 34 21.07 -21.95 -22.80
C ALA A 34 22.05 -20.80 -23.21
N CYS A 35 22.83 -20.31 -22.25
CA CYS A 35 23.69 -19.16 -22.41
C CYS A 35 25.07 -19.56 -22.91
N GLY A 36 25.14 -20.02 -24.18
CA GLY A 36 26.33 -20.46 -24.87
C GLY A 36 26.59 -21.96 -24.78
N TRP A 37 27.49 -22.41 -25.66
CA TRP A 37 28.00 -23.78 -25.78
C TRP A 37 29.54 -23.77 -25.67
N PRO A 38 30.22 -24.91 -25.78
CA PRO A 38 31.67 -24.99 -25.49
C PRO A 38 32.55 -23.92 -26.14
N ASN A 39 32.18 -23.42 -27.31
CA ASN A 39 32.94 -22.37 -28.00
C ASN A 39 32.67 -20.96 -27.44
N ASN A 40 31.63 -20.80 -26.62
CA ASN A 40 31.14 -19.50 -26.09
C ASN A 40 31.00 -19.53 -24.58
N ARG A 41 31.98 -20.01 -23.84
CA ARG A 41 31.98 -20.19 -22.39
C ARG A 41 31.85 -18.86 -21.60
N GLY A 42 32.17 -17.74 -22.24
CA GLY A 42 32.15 -16.40 -21.65
C GLY A 42 30.78 -15.77 -21.57
N TYR A 43 29.85 -16.14 -22.46
CA TYR A 43 28.53 -15.48 -22.60
C TYR A 43 27.75 -15.39 -21.32
N LYS A 44 27.70 -16.45 -20.51
CA LYS A 44 27.01 -16.44 -19.23
C LYS A 44 27.51 -15.36 -18.27
N TRP A 45 28.81 -15.05 -18.30
CA TRP A 45 29.39 -14.00 -17.46
C TRP A 45 29.09 -12.61 -18.00
N GLU A 46 29.15 -12.43 -19.31
CA GLU A 46 28.82 -11.18 -19.97
C GLU A 46 27.35 -10.83 -19.77
N ASP A 47 26.45 -11.79 -19.96
CA ASP A 47 25.01 -11.57 -19.81
C ASP A 47 24.62 -11.40 -18.35
N THR A 48 25.23 -12.17 -17.43
CA THR A 48 25.08 -11.91 -15.97
C THR A 48 25.44 -10.48 -15.64
N ARG A 49 26.60 -10.00 -16.12
CA ARG A 49 27.08 -8.64 -15.85
C ARG A 49 26.10 -7.59 -16.41
N LYS A 50 25.63 -7.76 -17.64
CA LYS A 50 24.66 -6.85 -18.27
C LYS A 50 23.36 -6.79 -17.49
N LEU A 51 22.79 -7.93 -17.10
CA LEU A 51 21.56 -8.00 -16.33
C LEU A 51 21.70 -7.41 -14.91
N MET A 52 22.81 -7.70 -14.23
CA MET A 52 23.08 -7.12 -12.91
C MET A 52 23.26 -5.61 -12.97
N ILE A 53 24.01 -5.09 -13.95
CA ILE A 53 24.16 -3.64 -14.16
C ILE A 53 22.80 -3.03 -14.49
N TYR A 54 22.00 -3.66 -15.34
CA TYR A 54 20.65 -3.18 -15.66
C TYR A 54 19.80 -3.08 -14.40
N GLY A 55 19.76 -4.11 -13.56
CA GLY A 55 19.01 -4.12 -12.31
C GLY A 55 19.49 -3.02 -11.34
N LEU A 56 20.81 -2.90 -11.14
CA LEU A 56 21.37 -1.88 -10.24
C LEU A 56 21.10 -0.46 -10.72
N THR A 57 21.13 -0.24 -12.04
CA THR A 57 20.97 1.09 -12.63
C THR A 57 19.50 1.55 -12.69
N ASN A 58 18.58 0.61 -12.98
CA ASN A 58 17.20 0.96 -13.30
C ASN A 58 16.22 0.75 -12.16
N TYR A 59 16.57 -0.01 -11.12
CA TYR A 59 15.70 -0.29 -9.99
C TYR A 59 16.22 0.37 -8.71
N GLU A 60 15.30 0.85 -7.88
CA GLU A 60 15.59 1.41 -6.57
C GLU A 60 14.51 1.04 -5.56
N TYR A 61 14.89 0.90 -4.29
CA TYR A 61 13.92 0.78 -3.22
C TYR A 61 13.27 2.14 -2.97
N ARG A 62 11.95 2.15 -2.99
CA ARG A 62 11.13 3.31 -2.61
C ARG A 62 10.12 2.90 -1.55
N ASP A 63 10.01 3.68 -0.49
CA ASP A 63 8.88 3.60 0.41
C ASP A 63 7.74 4.38 -0.25
N VAL A 64 6.67 3.67 -0.57
CA VAL A 64 5.52 4.22 -1.31
C VAL A 64 4.30 4.41 -0.43
N PHE A 65 4.40 4.04 0.85
CA PHE A 65 3.36 4.35 1.81
C PHE A 65 3.44 5.82 2.22
N GLU A 66 2.36 6.56 1.94
CA GLU A 66 2.21 7.94 2.38
C GLU A 66 1.10 8.01 3.42
N GLN A 67 1.44 8.48 4.62
CA GLN A 67 0.46 8.82 5.64
C GLN A 67 -0.24 10.12 5.26
N LYS A 68 -1.31 10.00 4.49
CA LYS A 68 -2.12 11.14 4.06
C LYS A 68 -3.25 11.40 5.04
N ASP A 69 -3.56 12.66 5.31
CA ASP A 69 -4.82 13.04 5.95
C ASP A 69 -5.98 12.66 5.01
N LEU A 70 -6.82 11.74 5.49
CA LEU A 70 -7.97 11.22 4.75
C LEU A 70 -9.21 12.10 4.93
N GLY A 71 -9.15 13.11 5.82
CA GLY A 71 -10.25 14.00 6.11
C GLY A 71 -11.34 13.35 6.96
N ARG A 72 -12.56 13.85 6.78
CA ARG A 72 -13.76 13.42 7.54
C ARG A 72 -14.84 12.96 6.60
N ILE A 73 -15.67 12.04 7.05
CA ILE A 73 -16.83 11.52 6.33
C ILE A 73 -18.12 11.84 7.08
N ALA A 74 -19.17 12.21 6.34
CA ALA A 74 -20.49 12.48 6.90
C ALA A 74 -21.15 11.20 7.44
N VAL A 75 -21.84 11.32 8.58
CA VAL A 75 -22.59 10.24 9.19
C VAL A 75 -24.06 10.69 9.32
N LEU A 76 -24.91 10.14 8.46
CA LEU A 76 -26.34 10.43 8.48
C LEU A 76 -27.00 9.91 9.73
N ASN A 77 -28.03 10.60 10.16
CA ASN A 77 -28.79 10.29 11.39
C ASN A 77 -27.92 10.15 12.65
N GLY A 78 -26.71 10.77 12.59
CA GLY A 78 -25.73 10.72 13.65
C GLY A 78 -25.83 11.90 14.59
N ARG A 79 -25.51 11.67 15.88
CA ARG A 79 -25.28 12.69 16.90
C ARG A 79 -23.90 12.55 17.51
N GLN A 80 -23.32 13.69 17.86
CA GLN A 80 -22.06 13.79 18.60
C GLN A 80 -22.17 14.89 19.64
N GLN A 81 -21.24 14.91 20.59
CA GLN A 81 -21.18 15.98 21.58
C GLN A 81 -20.99 17.34 20.88
N GLY A 82 -21.89 18.27 21.17
CA GLY A 82 -21.83 19.63 20.59
C GLY A 82 -22.47 19.79 19.22
N THR A 83 -23.00 18.73 18.59
CA THR A 83 -23.76 18.87 17.34
C THR A 83 -25.20 19.29 17.61
N THR A 84 -25.71 20.19 16.78
CA THR A 84 -27.12 20.62 16.78
C THR A 84 -27.96 19.77 15.83
N ILE A 85 -29.29 19.95 15.84
CA ILE A 85 -30.20 19.19 15.00
C ILE A 85 -29.97 19.44 13.51
N ASP A 86 -29.50 20.62 13.14
CA ASP A 86 -29.27 21.05 11.75
C ASP A 86 -27.89 20.64 11.22
N GLU A 87 -26.99 20.20 12.08
CA GLU A 87 -25.62 19.82 11.69
C GLU A 87 -25.54 18.34 11.39
N VAL A 88 -24.76 18.00 10.36
CA VAL A 88 -24.43 16.60 10.02
C VAL A 88 -23.23 16.15 10.85
N ALA A 89 -23.40 15.08 11.62
CA ALA A 89 -22.29 14.47 12.33
C ALA A 89 -21.23 13.93 11.34
N THR A 90 -19.98 13.92 11.76
CA THR A 90 -18.87 13.42 10.94
C THR A 90 -17.91 12.59 11.78
N THR A 91 -17.15 11.71 11.16
CA THR A 91 -16.02 11.03 11.81
C THR A 91 -14.75 11.21 10.99
N SER A 92 -13.60 11.31 11.64
CA SER A 92 -12.31 11.27 10.96
C SER A 92 -12.09 9.90 10.35
N LEU A 93 -11.33 9.87 9.25
CA LEU A 93 -10.87 8.65 8.63
C LEU A 93 -9.40 8.45 8.98
N GLU A 94 -9.07 7.32 9.57
CA GLU A 94 -7.73 7.04 10.10
C GLU A 94 -7.24 5.70 9.59
N TYR A 95 -5.95 5.62 9.30
CA TYR A 95 -5.29 4.32 9.24
C TYR A 95 -5.26 3.71 10.64
N GLY A 96 -5.07 2.39 10.75
CA GLY A 96 -5.02 1.72 12.06
C GLY A 96 -3.94 2.29 12.99
N SER A 97 -3.98 1.89 14.26
CA SER A 97 -3.07 2.35 15.31
C SER A 97 -1.58 2.13 15.00
N ASP A 98 -1.26 1.23 14.11
CA ASP A 98 0.12 0.87 13.73
C ASP A 98 0.63 1.67 12.53
N VAL A 99 -0.02 2.79 12.17
CA VAL A 99 0.30 3.58 10.99
C VAL A 99 1.76 4.05 10.95
N GLU A 100 2.36 4.33 12.11
CA GLU A 100 3.78 4.71 12.21
C GLU A 100 4.73 3.56 11.84
N GLN A 101 4.26 2.31 11.87
CA GLN A 101 4.99 1.12 11.47
C GLN A 101 4.61 0.63 10.07
N MET A 102 3.64 1.28 9.45
CA MET A 102 3.22 0.96 8.07
C MET A 102 4.26 1.47 7.09
N HIS A 103 4.98 0.56 6.48
CA HIS A 103 5.93 0.83 5.42
C HIS A 103 5.63 -0.08 4.24
N LEU A 104 5.69 0.46 3.06
CA LEU A 104 5.60 -0.30 1.82
C LEU A 104 6.85 -0.02 0.98
N SER A 105 7.95 -0.67 1.36
CA SER A 105 9.22 -0.54 0.65
C SER A 105 9.29 -1.56 -0.49
N LEU A 106 9.29 -1.08 -1.72
CA LEU A 106 9.28 -1.89 -2.93
C LEU A 106 10.49 -1.59 -3.80
N LEU A 107 11.07 -2.64 -4.41
CA LEU A 107 12.09 -2.49 -5.43
C LEU A 107 11.40 -2.21 -6.78
N LEU A 108 11.35 -0.95 -7.15
CA LEU A 108 10.65 -0.48 -8.34
C LEU A 108 11.62 0.01 -9.41
N ARG A 109 11.27 -0.17 -10.68
CA ARG A 109 11.97 0.48 -11.77
C ARG A 109 11.71 2.00 -11.68
N LYS A 110 12.67 2.81 -12.08
CA LYS A 110 12.63 4.27 -11.91
C LYS A 110 11.43 4.95 -12.57
N ASP A 111 10.90 4.36 -13.64
CA ASP A 111 9.72 4.85 -14.36
C ASP A 111 8.40 4.24 -13.90
N GLU A 112 8.43 3.26 -12.99
CA GLU A 112 7.23 2.69 -12.40
C GLU A 112 6.64 3.61 -11.33
N GLN A 113 5.32 3.75 -11.35
CA GLN A 113 4.59 4.57 -10.38
C GLN A 113 3.52 3.74 -9.69
N ILE A 114 3.38 3.96 -8.39
CA ILE A 114 2.31 3.38 -7.60
C ILE A 114 1.10 4.31 -7.65
N THR A 115 -0.07 3.73 -7.85
CA THR A 115 -1.35 4.44 -7.80
C THR A 115 -2.12 3.97 -6.58
N VAL A 116 -2.65 4.92 -5.80
CA VAL A 116 -3.46 4.61 -4.61
C VAL A 116 -4.92 4.88 -4.91
N HIS A 117 -5.75 3.88 -4.70
CA HIS A 117 -7.20 3.97 -4.82
C HIS A 117 -7.85 3.80 -3.45
N TYR A 118 -8.68 4.76 -3.07
CA TYR A 118 -9.43 4.74 -1.83
C TYR A 118 -10.84 4.20 -2.10
N GLN A 119 -11.15 3.04 -1.55
CA GLN A 119 -12.50 2.48 -1.56
C GLN A 119 -13.21 2.91 -0.28
N LEU A 120 -13.93 4.02 -0.35
CA LEU A 120 -14.69 4.61 0.74
C LEU A 120 -16.14 4.83 0.30
N PRO A 121 -17.13 4.60 1.16
CA PRO A 121 -18.51 5.02 0.87
C PRO A 121 -18.60 6.56 0.84
N PRO A 122 -19.56 7.14 0.12
CA PRO A 122 -19.72 8.59 0.07
C PRO A 122 -20.17 9.19 1.41
N GLN A 123 -20.84 8.40 2.24
CA GLN A 123 -21.35 8.75 3.56
C GLN A 123 -21.63 7.48 4.37
N LEU A 124 -21.75 7.61 5.68
CA LEU A 124 -22.08 6.54 6.62
C LEU A 124 -23.45 6.75 7.21
N GLU A 125 -24.00 5.68 7.79
CA GLU A 125 -25.24 5.70 8.57
C GLU A 125 -24.91 5.42 10.04
N ALA A 126 -25.50 6.20 10.96
CA ALA A 126 -25.32 5.97 12.39
C ALA A 126 -26.01 4.68 12.85
N PRO A 127 -25.49 3.96 13.86
CA PRO A 127 -24.33 4.31 14.67
C PRO A 127 -23.01 3.89 14.00
N VAL A 128 -21.97 4.70 14.19
CA VAL A 128 -20.59 4.37 13.80
C VAL A 128 -19.76 4.23 15.07
N ARG A 129 -19.02 3.13 15.18
CA ARG A 129 -18.13 2.90 16.33
C ARG A 129 -16.73 3.38 16.02
N LYS A 130 -16.06 3.98 17.00
CA LYS A 130 -14.62 4.24 16.90
C LYS A 130 -13.86 2.95 16.60
N GLY A 131 -12.95 2.98 15.62
CA GLY A 131 -12.21 1.80 15.17
C GLY A 131 -13.02 0.85 14.26
N GLN A 132 -14.23 1.21 13.85
CA GLN A 132 -14.98 0.46 12.84
C GLN A 132 -14.30 0.64 11.48
N GLN A 133 -14.03 -0.46 10.78
CA GLN A 133 -13.51 -0.38 9.43
C GLN A 133 -14.56 0.22 8.49
N ILE A 134 -14.15 1.26 7.76
CA ILE A 134 -15.00 2.02 6.83
C ILE A 134 -14.67 1.69 5.38
N GLY A 135 -13.40 1.43 5.10
CA GLY A 135 -12.94 1.16 3.76
C GLY A 135 -11.51 0.69 3.73
N VAL A 136 -10.87 0.81 2.58
CA VAL A 136 -9.48 0.41 2.35
C VAL A 136 -8.78 1.39 1.40
N ALA A 137 -7.48 1.54 1.59
CA ALA A 137 -6.56 2.16 0.64
C ALA A 137 -5.83 1.05 -0.11
N GLN A 138 -5.96 1.00 -1.43
CA GLN A 138 -5.40 -0.02 -2.31
C GLN A 138 -4.23 0.55 -3.11
N TYR A 139 -3.08 -0.10 -3.04
CA TYR A 139 -1.85 0.29 -3.72
C TYR A 139 -1.63 -0.59 -4.94
N PHE A 140 -1.57 0.01 -6.11
CA PHE A 140 -1.42 -0.68 -7.39
C PHE A 140 -0.12 -0.32 -8.11
N LEU A 141 0.49 -1.33 -8.72
CA LEU A 141 1.49 -1.15 -9.77
C LEU A 141 0.84 -1.50 -11.12
N GLY A 142 0.51 -0.49 -11.90
CA GLY A 142 -0.29 -0.67 -13.10
C GLY A 142 -1.68 -1.25 -12.77
N LYS A 143 -1.90 -2.53 -13.11
CA LYS A 143 -3.15 -3.24 -12.81
C LYS A 143 -3.04 -4.24 -11.66
N GLU A 144 -1.85 -4.43 -11.12
CA GLU A 144 -1.57 -5.39 -10.06
C GLU A 144 -1.78 -4.75 -8.71
N LEU A 145 -2.66 -5.33 -7.89
CA LEU A 145 -2.84 -4.95 -6.50
C LEU A 145 -1.66 -5.49 -5.68
N LEU A 146 -0.92 -4.59 -5.05
CA LEU A 146 0.25 -4.95 -4.25
C LEU A 146 -0.09 -5.07 -2.77
N GLN A 147 -0.86 -4.12 -2.25
CA GLN A 147 -1.17 -4.03 -0.82
C GLN A 147 -2.48 -3.30 -0.58
N GLU A 148 -3.16 -3.67 0.50
CA GLU A 148 -4.34 -2.98 1.03
C GLU A 148 -4.12 -2.58 2.48
N TYR A 149 -4.50 -1.36 2.81
CA TYR A 149 -4.50 -0.86 4.19
C TYR A 149 -5.92 -0.49 4.60
N PRO A 150 -6.44 -1.05 5.70
CA PRO A 150 -7.79 -0.73 6.18
C PRO A 150 -7.86 0.70 6.71
N ILE A 151 -9.00 1.34 6.48
CA ILE A 151 -9.33 2.68 6.96
C ILE A 151 -10.46 2.55 7.97
N TYR A 152 -10.32 3.22 9.10
CA TYR A 152 -11.20 3.14 10.25
C TYR A 152 -11.82 4.48 10.60
N ALA A 153 -12.96 4.44 11.29
CA ALA A 153 -13.55 5.61 11.95
C ALA A 153 -12.74 5.99 13.19
N GLY A 154 -12.28 7.23 13.25
CA GLY A 154 -11.52 7.75 14.38
C GLY A 154 -12.37 8.12 15.59
N GLU A 155 -13.68 8.37 15.39
CA GLU A 155 -14.60 8.80 16.43
C GLU A 155 -15.88 7.98 16.40
N GLN A 156 -16.51 7.89 17.58
CA GLN A 156 -17.84 7.29 17.70
C GLN A 156 -18.91 8.32 17.32
N VAL A 157 -19.93 7.87 16.59
CA VAL A 157 -21.13 8.65 16.26
C VAL A 157 -22.36 7.82 16.63
N ASP A 158 -23.14 8.31 17.56
CA ASP A 158 -24.37 7.64 18.02
C ASP A 158 -25.57 7.99 17.14
N VAL A 159 -26.63 7.20 17.22
CA VAL A 159 -27.89 7.48 16.51
C VAL A 159 -28.60 8.66 17.14
N ARG A 160 -29.23 9.52 16.34
CA ARG A 160 -30.21 10.50 16.81
C ARG A 160 -31.47 9.78 17.29
N ASP A 161 -31.65 9.73 18.60
CA ASP A 161 -32.87 9.17 19.19
C ASP A 161 -33.90 10.26 19.48
N TYR A 162 -35.11 9.82 19.81
CA TYR A 162 -36.24 10.72 20.09
C TYR A 162 -35.95 11.67 21.28
N TYR A 163 -35.28 11.19 22.31
CA TYR A 163 -34.99 12.02 23.50
C TYR A 163 -33.99 13.11 23.18
N TRP A 164 -32.94 12.80 22.44
CA TRP A 164 -31.96 13.79 21.97
C TRP A 164 -32.62 14.86 21.09
N CYS A 165 -33.54 14.47 20.18
CA CYS A 165 -34.27 15.43 19.35
C CYS A 165 -35.14 16.37 20.19
N LEU A 166 -35.81 15.87 21.24
CA LEU A 166 -36.60 16.68 22.16
C LEU A 166 -35.73 17.67 22.95
N GLU A 167 -34.55 17.24 23.42
CA GLU A 167 -33.58 18.11 24.10
C GLU A 167 -33.13 19.26 23.20
N GLN A 168 -32.80 18.96 21.92
CA GLN A 168 -32.38 19.98 20.96
C GLN A 168 -33.50 20.99 20.67
N ILE A 169 -34.74 20.54 20.50
CA ILE A 169 -35.89 21.42 20.29
C ILE A 169 -36.15 22.27 21.55
N GLY A 170 -36.08 21.67 22.74
CA GLY A 170 -36.23 22.39 23.99
C GLY A 170 -35.16 23.47 24.18
N ALA A 171 -33.91 23.15 23.89
CA ALA A 171 -32.80 24.13 23.95
C ALA A 171 -32.99 25.30 22.99
N ALA A 172 -33.47 25.04 21.76
CA ALA A 172 -33.74 26.08 20.77
C ALA A 172 -34.90 27.00 21.15
N TYR A 173 -35.89 26.51 21.97
CA TYR A 173 -37.01 27.33 22.45
C TYR A 173 -36.68 28.13 23.73
N CYS A 174 -35.62 27.73 24.47
CA CYS A 174 -35.23 28.37 25.73
C CYS A 174 -34.08 29.37 25.56
N ALA A 175 -33.52 29.51 24.35
CA ALA A 175 -32.47 30.47 24.00
C ALA A 175 -33.05 31.73 23.39
#